data_0c65f9ebb3bb09b7b2fa729da1f0701e
#
_entry.id   0c65f9ebb3bb09b7b2fa729da1f0701e
#
_cell.length_a   1.000
_cell.length_b   1.000
_cell.length_c   1.000
_cell.angle_alpha   90.00
_cell.angle_beta   90.00
_cell.angle_gamma   90.00
#
_symmetry.space_group_name_H-M   'P 1'
#
loop_
_entity.id
_entity.type
_entity.pdbx_description
1 polymer ?
#
loop_
_entity_poly.entity_id
_entity_poly.type
_entity_poly.pdbx_seq_one_letter_code
_entity_poly.pdbx_strand_id
1 'polypeptide(L)'
;MEGSDRAIMEVTSFSKSGEHEIRNRKEENHMDEKTKKRLDQQFAFIREIDREKFIGRQTYLSDGRRKENDAEHAWHMAIMTLLLSEYANQEIDVLHTISMLLIHDLVEIDAGDTYAYDEEGKKTQAARERKAADRIYGMLPEEQGKKMYDLWLEFEAQETPEAKFARTMDNIQPMMLNAATDGKAWVEHSVQLSQILGRNAHTAEGSETLWEYARENFIQPHLDAGHIREGNQND
;
A
#
# COMPACT_ATOMS: atom_id res chain seq x y z
N MET A 1 60.27 34.49 -38.77
CA MET A 1 59.08 33.65 -39.06
C MET A 1 59.10 32.36 -38.22
N GLU A 2 59.46 32.45 -36.92
CA GLU A 2 59.57 31.26 -36.04
C GLU A 2 58.57 31.23 -34.85
N GLY A 3 57.73 32.28 -34.75
CA GLY A 3 56.79 32.38 -33.60
C GLY A 3 55.38 31.90 -33.83
N SER A 4 54.98 31.59 -35.10
CA SER A 4 53.60 31.22 -35.46
C SER A 4 53.31 29.71 -35.32
N ASP A 5 54.33 28.88 -35.61
CA ASP A 5 54.11 27.42 -35.63
C ASP A 5 54.10 26.77 -34.24
N ARG A 6 54.74 27.42 -33.25
CA ARG A 6 54.76 26.88 -31.89
C ARG A 6 53.42 27.05 -31.13
N ALA A 7 52.72 28.14 -31.39
CA ALA A 7 51.40 28.44 -30.78
C ALA A 7 50.30 27.52 -31.35
N ILE A 8 50.38 27.15 -32.62
CA ILE A 8 49.41 26.27 -33.26
C ILE A 8 49.55 24.80 -32.77
N MET A 9 50.80 24.35 -32.51
CA MET A 9 51.04 23.02 -31.95
C MET A 9 50.56 22.85 -30.50
N GLU A 10 50.67 23.88 -29.64
CA GLU A 10 50.20 23.84 -28.25
C GLU A 10 48.66 23.82 -28.17
N VAL A 11 47.98 24.59 -29.02
CA VAL A 11 46.47 24.61 -29.00
C VAL A 11 45.88 23.29 -29.51
N THR A 12 46.53 22.65 -30.49
CA THR A 12 46.04 21.34 -30.99
C THR A 12 46.33 20.19 -30.04
N SER A 13 47.38 20.27 -29.20
CA SER A 13 47.64 19.24 -28.18
C SER A 13 46.68 19.35 -27.00
N PHE A 14 46.26 20.56 -26.61
CA PHE A 14 45.29 20.77 -25.53
C PHE A 14 43.89 20.29 -25.92
N SER A 15 43.49 20.47 -27.17
CA SER A 15 42.18 19.98 -27.68
C SER A 15 42.12 18.46 -27.70
N LYS A 16 43.17 17.77 -28.13
CA LYS A 16 43.19 16.29 -28.20
C LYS A 16 43.24 15.62 -26.83
N SER A 17 43.89 16.22 -25.82
CA SER A 17 43.89 15.69 -24.44
C SER A 17 42.52 15.86 -23.78
N GLY A 18 41.84 16.98 -23.99
CA GLY A 18 40.48 17.22 -23.47
C GLY A 18 39.43 16.29 -24.08
N GLU A 19 39.49 16.03 -25.37
CA GLU A 19 38.58 15.07 -26.05
C GLU A 19 38.85 13.62 -25.60
N HIS A 20 40.09 13.26 -25.32
CA HIS A 20 40.44 11.92 -24.81
C HIS A 20 40.01 11.74 -23.35
N GLU A 21 40.13 12.76 -22.49
CA GLU A 21 39.61 12.73 -21.12
C GLU A 21 38.06 12.68 -21.06
N ILE A 22 37.38 13.43 -21.94
CA ILE A 22 35.93 13.41 -22.05
C ILE A 22 35.44 12.06 -22.59
N ARG A 23 36.17 11.46 -23.52
CA ARG A 23 35.85 10.13 -24.08
C ARG A 23 36.08 9.03 -23.05
N ASN A 24 37.15 9.04 -22.30
CA ASN A 24 37.44 8.11 -21.22
C ASN A 24 36.42 8.25 -20.08
N ARG A 25 36.01 9.49 -19.68
CA ARG A 25 34.92 9.70 -18.71
C ARG A 25 33.55 9.17 -19.19
N LYS A 26 33.29 9.15 -20.49
CA LYS A 26 32.07 8.57 -21.06
C LYS A 26 32.12 7.03 -21.10
N GLU A 27 33.30 6.44 -21.26
CA GLU A 27 33.49 4.99 -21.24
C GLU A 27 33.50 4.42 -19.80
N GLU A 28 33.98 5.20 -18.78
CA GLU A 28 33.98 4.80 -17.36
C GLU A 28 32.61 4.84 -16.69
N ASN A 29 31.60 5.46 -17.31
CA ASN A 29 30.28 5.66 -16.70
C ASN A 29 29.19 4.79 -17.39
N HIS A 30 29.56 3.68 -17.99
CA HIS A 30 28.59 2.75 -18.55
C HIS A 30 28.11 1.81 -17.43
N MET A 31 26.82 1.92 -17.07
CA MET A 31 26.18 1.01 -16.12
C MET A 31 26.37 -0.43 -16.61
N ASP A 32 26.84 -1.32 -15.73
CA ASP A 32 27.00 -2.73 -16.09
C ASP A 32 25.62 -3.41 -16.38
N GLU A 33 25.64 -4.41 -17.24
CA GLU A 33 24.41 -5.08 -17.72
C GLU A 33 23.60 -5.73 -16.59
N LYS A 34 24.25 -6.17 -15.51
CA LYS A 34 23.57 -6.77 -14.35
C LYS A 34 22.80 -5.71 -13.59
N THR A 35 23.43 -4.55 -13.32
CA THR A 35 22.77 -3.40 -12.67
C THR A 35 21.64 -2.87 -13.52
N LYS A 36 21.86 -2.76 -14.86
CA LYS A 36 20.82 -2.32 -15.79
C LYS A 36 19.61 -3.26 -15.74
N LYS A 37 19.80 -4.56 -15.88
CA LYS A 37 18.72 -5.55 -15.82
C LYS A 37 17.95 -5.47 -14.51
N ARG A 38 18.66 -5.31 -13.39
CA ARG A 38 18.04 -5.17 -12.07
C ARG A 38 17.16 -3.92 -11.98
N LEU A 39 17.64 -2.79 -12.43
CA LEU A 39 16.89 -1.53 -12.48
C LEU A 39 15.69 -1.64 -13.43
N ASP A 40 15.83 -2.30 -14.58
CA ASP A 40 14.74 -2.52 -15.52
C ASP A 40 13.57 -3.29 -14.85
N GLN A 41 13.88 -4.32 -14.05
CA GLN A 41 12.86 -5.05 -13.27
C GLN A 41 12.22 -4.17 -12.19
N GLN A 42 13.03 -3.45 -11.42
CA GLN A 42 12.52 -2.57 -10.35
C GLN A 42 11.63 -1.46 -10.91
N PHE A 43 12.04 -0.80 -11.99
CA PHE A 43 11.24 0.25 -12.62
C PHE A 43 10.00 -0.31 -13.34
N ALA A 44 10.04 -1.53 -13.83
CA ALA A 44 8.85 -2.20 -14.36
C ALA A 44 7.82 -2.42 -13.25
N PHE A 45 8.24 -2.92 -12.10
CA PHE A 45 7.40 -3.06 -10.90
C PHE A 45 6.84 -1.71 -10.43
N ILE A 46 7.70 -0.68 -10.28
CA ILE A 46 7.28 0.66 -9.84
C ILE A 46 6.20 1.25 -10.78
N ARG A 47 6.31 1.01 -12.10
CA ARG A 47 5.27 1.42 -13.05
C ARG A 47 4.00 0.60 -12.94
N GLU A 48 4.13 -0.69 -12.66
CA GLU A 48 2.96 -1.57 -12.50
C GLU A 48 2.13 -1.18 -11.29
N ILE A 49 2.76 -0.91 -10.15
CA ILE A 49 2.03 -0.52 -8.92
C ILE A 49 1.35 0.86 -9.01
N ASP A 50 1.67 1.69 -10.01
CA ASP A 50 0.90 2.92 -10.27
C ASP A 50 -0.57 2.63 -10.59
N ARG A 51 -0.88 1.41 -11.03
CA ARG A 51 -2.26 0.96 -11.33
C ARG A 51 -3.13 0.82 -10.09
N GLU A 52 -2.55 0.69 -8.90
CA GLU A 52 -3.28 0.69 -7.62
C GLU A 52 -4.15 1.95 -7.45
N LYS A 53 -3.71 3.08 -8.01
CA LYS A 53 -4.46 4.34 -8.02
C LYS A 53 -5.78 4.27 -8.79
N PHE A 54 -5.97 3.25 -9.62
CA PHE A 54 -7.20 3.04 -10.40
C PHE A 54 -8.14 2.01 -9.77
N ILE A 55 -7.75 1.38 -8.68
CA ILE A 55 -8.60 0.45 -7.93
C ILE A 55 -9.43 1.28 -6.95
N GLY A 56 -10.74 1.25 -7.09
CA GLY A 56 -11.65 2.07 -6.31
C GLY A 56 -12.30 1.27 -5.20
N ARG A 57 -12.27 1.79 -4.00
CA ARG A 57 -12.90 1.24 -2.79
C ARG A 57 -14.35 1.71 -2.64
N GLN A 58 -15.10 1.12 -1.70
CA GLN A 58 -16.47 1.59 -1.42
C GLN A 58 -16.51 2.76 -0.42
N THR A 59 -15.43 3.00 0.30
CA THR A 59 -15.30 4.07 1.31
C THR A 59 -15.12 5.44 0.64
N TYR A 60 -15.84 6.44 1.12
CA TYR A 60 -15.69 7.83 0.67
C TYR A 60 -14.52 8.53 1.36
N LEU A 61 -13.88 9.47 0.67
CA LEU A 61 -13.00 10.45 1.31
C LEU A 61 -13.80 11.28 2.33
N SER A 62 -13.11 11.87 3.31
CA SER A 62 -13.73 12.60 4.42
C SER A 62 -14.65 13.77 4.01
N ASP A 63 -14.52 14.28 2.78
CA ASP A 63 -15.42 15.31 2.22
C ASP A 63 -16.68 14.73 1.55
N GLY A 64 -16.79 13.41 1.46
CA GLY A 64 -17.93 12.69 0.90
C GLY A 64 -18.13 12.83 -0.62
N ARG A 65 -17.20 13.45 -1.36
CA ARG A 65 -17.39 13.77 -2.78
C ARG A 65 -17.07 12.62 -3.72
N ARG A 66 -16.04 11.84 -3.40
CA ARG A 66 -15.67 10.65 -4.16
C ARG A 66 -15.20 9.54 -3.23
N LYS A 67 -15.20 8.34 -3.75
CA LYS A 67 -14.58 7.19 -3.08
C LYS A 67 -13.06 7.29 -3.15
N GLU A 68 -12.37 6.74 -2.16
CA GLU A 68 -10.92 6.59 -2.14
C GLU A 68 -10.46 5.48 -3.11
N ASN A 69 -9.17 5.46 -3.42
CA ASN A 69 -8.52 4.34 -4.08
C ASN A 69 -7.54 3.64 -3.10
N ASP A 70 -7.02 2.45 -3.49
CA ASP A 70 -6.17 1.65 -2.61
C ASP A 70 -4.86 2.35 -2.24
N ALA A 71 -4.26 3.11 -3.15
CA ALA A 71 -3.04 3.86 -2.85
C ALA A 71 -3.28 4.97 -1.80
N GLU A 72 -4.45 5.63 -1.80
CA GLU A 72 -4.85 6.61 -0.79
C GLU A 72 -5.11 5.93 0.55
N HIS A 73 -5.75 4.76 0.54
CA HIS A 73 -5.98 3.91 1.70
C HIS A 73 -4.65 3.47 2.33
N ALA A 74 -3.75 2.88 1.57
CA ALA A 74 -2.45 2.42 2.04
C ALA A 74 -1.61 3.56 2.64
N TRP A 75 -1.55 4.73 1.97
CA TRP A 75 -0.88 5.92 2.49
C TRP A 75 -1.48 6.37 3.83
N HIS A 76 -2.81 6.40 3.94
CA HIS A 76 -3.50 6.86 5.14
C HIS A 76 -3.20 5.95 6.32
N MET A 77 -3.27 4.63 6.13
CA MET A 77 -2.93 3.65 7.16
C MET A 77 -1.46 3.71 7.59
N ALA A 78 -0.53 3.98 6.68
CA ALA A 78 0.88 4.17 7.01
C ALA A 78 1.07 5.35 7.97
N ILE A 79 0.37 6.47 7.76
CA ILE A 79 0.38 7.63 8.67
C ILE A 79 -0.32 7.29 10.00
N MET A 80 -1.46 6.58 9.96
CA MET A 80 -2.14 6.13 11.17
C MET A 80 -1.22 5.26 12.02
N THR A 81 -0.48 4.34 11.43
CA THR A 81 0.49 3.47 12.12
C THR A 81 1.58 4.27 12.82
N LEU A 82 2.16 5.28 12.15
CA LEU A 82 3.16 6.17 12.77
C LEU A 82 2.64 6.87 14.03
N LEU A 83 1.35 7.24 14.06
CA LEU A 83 0.75 7.98 15.16
C LEU A 83 0.18 7.08 16.25
N LEU A 84 -0.36 5.93 15.88
CA LEU A 84 -1.19 5.09 16.77
C LEU A 84 -0.48 3.82 17.25
N SER A 85 0.78 3.59 16.84
CA SER A 85 1.57 2.42 17.28
C SER A 85 1.73 2.32 18.79
N GLU A 86 1.65 3.44 19.52
CA GLU A 86 1.68 3.46 20.97
C GLU A 86 0.50 2.72 21.64
N TYR A 87 -0.59 2.48 20.90
CA TYR A 87 -1.78 1.74 21.36
C TYR A 87 -1.78 0.27 20.92
N ALA A 88 -0.71 -0.24 20.33
CA ALA A 88 -0.60 -1.66 20.01
C ALA A 88 -0.61 -2.51 21.29
N ASN A 89 -1.29 -3.66 21.26
CA ASN A 89 -1.33 -4.57 22.42
C ASN A 89 0.03 -5.14 22.79
N GLN A 90 0.96 -5.21 21.84
CA GLN A 90 2.32 -5.69 21.99
C GLN A 90 3.28 -4.73 21.30
N GLU A 91 4.57 -4.78 21.68
CA GLU A 91 5.61 -4.05 20.95
C GLU A 91 5.68 -4.52 19.49
N ILE A 92 5.73 -3.58 18.55
CA ILE A 92 5.77 -3.84 17.11
C ILE A 92 6.92 -3.09 16.43
N ASP A 93 7.46 -3.67 15.36
CA ASP A 93 8.32 -2.93 14.42
C ASP A 93 7.42 -2.06 13.51
N VAL A 94 7.41 -0.76 13.81
CA VAL A 94 6.58 0.23 13.07
C VAL A 94 6.92 0.28 11.59
N LEU A 95 8.22 0.19 11.22
CA LEU A 95 8.61 0.21 9.81
C LEU A 95 8.18 -1.07 9.08
N HIS A 96 8.28 -2.20 9.74
CA HIS A 96 7.79 -3.48 9.21
C HIS A 96 6.27 -3.44 8.98
N THR A 97 5.51 -2.97 9.97
CA THR A 97 4.05 -2.80 9.90
C THR A 97 3.64 -1.86 8.76
N ILE A 98 4.29 -0.69 8.63
CA ILE A 98 4.05 0.26 7.53
C ILE A 98 4.36 -0.39 6.17
N SER A 99 5.48 -1.12 6.09
CA SER A 99 5.85 -1.80 4.84
C SER A 99 4.78 -2.81 4.42
N MET A 100 4.20 -3.53 5.37
CA MET A 100 3.10 -4.46 5.17
C MET A 100 1.86 -3.75 4.63
N LEU A 101 1.45 -2.65 5.26
CA LEU A 101 0.29 -1.84 4.85
C LEU A 101 0.45 -1.18 3.47
N LEU A 102 1.68 -0.81 3.08
CA LEU A 102 1.93 -0.20 1.77
C LEU A 102 1.87 -1.20 0.61
N ILE A 103 1.89 -2.51 0.90
CA ILE A 103 1.94 -3.52 -0.17
C ILE A 103 0.74 -4.49 -0.16
N HIS A 104 -0.07 -4.52 0.91
CA HIS A 104 -1.06 -5.58 1.10
C HIS A 104 -2.12 -5.62 -0.01
N ASP A 105 -2.58 -4.46 -0.50
CA ASP A 105 -3.61 -4.32 -1.54
C ASP A 105 -3.02 -4.28 -2.97
N LEU A 106 -1.68 -4.31 -3.18
CA LEU A 106 -1.10 -4.35 -4.53
C LEU A 106 -1.62 -5.54 -5.36
N VAL A 107 -2.00 -6.62 -4.72
CA VAL A 107 -2.60 -7.80 -5.36
C VAL A 107 -3.94 -7.48 -6.03
N GLU A 108 -4.63 -6.45 -5.59
CA GLU A 108 -5.92 -6.02 -6.15
C GLU A 108 -5.80 -5.42 -7.55
N ILE A 109 -4.60 -5.03 -7.99
CA ILE A 109 -4.32 -4.62 -9.37
C ILE A 109 -4.82 -5.67 -10.39
N ASP A 110 -4.73 -6.95 -10.05
CA ASP A 110 -5.20 -8.07 -10.88
C ASP A 110 -6.45 -8.74 -10.29
N ALA A 111 -6.53 -8.83 -8.97
CA ALA A 111 -7.64 -9.49 -8.28
C ALA A 111 -8.91 -8.62 -8.26
N GLY A 112 -8.76 -7.29 -8.25
CA GLY A 112 -9.82 -6.32 -7.99
C GLY A 112 -10.20 -6.25 -6.51
N ASP A 113 -10.59 -5.06 -6.03
CA ASP A 113 -11.13 -4.88 -4.68
C ASP A 113 -12.38 -5.75 -4.49
N THR A 114 -12.37 -6.56 -3.44
CA THR A 114 -13.53 -7.35 -3.05
C THR A 114 -14.23 -6.65 -1.89
N TYR A 115 -15.41 -6.10 -2.17
CA TYR A 115 -16.17 -5.39 -1.14
C TYR A 115 -16.35 -6.23 0.12
N ALA A 116 -16.07 -5.64 1.27
CA ALA A 116 -15.99 -6.33 2.56
C ALA A 116 -17.27 -7.14 2.94
N TYR A 117 -18.41 -6.83 2.35
CA TYR A 117 -19.68 -7.48 2.61
C TYR A 117 -20.22 -8.27 1.39
N ASP A 118 -19.39 -8.49 0.37
CA ASP A 118 -19.71 -9.36 -0.79
C ASP A 118 -19.30 -10.80 -0.49
N GLU A 119 -20.24 -11.58 0.02
CA GLU A 119 -20.03 -13.00 0.38
C GLU A 119 -19.71 -13.90 -0.83
N GLU A 120 -20.21 -13.58 -2.04
CA GLU A 120 -19.90 -14.36 -3.24
C GLU A 120 -18.49 -14.05 -3.76
N GLY A 121 -18.09 -12.77 -3.78
CA GLY A 121 -16.75 -12.36 -4.15
C GLY A 121 -15.66 -12.97 -3.27
N LYS A 122 -15.90 -13.07 -1.98
CA LYS A 122 -14.98 -13.67 -1.00
C LYS A 122 -14.63 -15.12 -1.29
N LYS A 123 -15.54 -15.91 -1.87
CA LYS A 123 -15.29 -17.34 -2.15
C LYS A 123 -14.11 -17.60 -3.08
N THR A 124 -13.79 -16.64 -3.95
CA THR A 124 -12.70 -16.76 -4.92
C THR A 124 -11.54 -15.82 -4.62
N GLN A 125 -11.69 -14.91 -3.64
CA GLN A 125 -10.74 -13.83 -3.33
C GLN A 125 -9.34 -14.38 -3.09
N ALA A 126 -9.15 -15.28 -2.14
CA ALA A 126 -7.83 -15.82 -1.79
C ALA A 126 -7.11 -16.45 -2.99
N ALA A 127 -7.84 -17.14 -3.90
CA ALA A 127 -7.22 -17.73 -5.09
C ALA A 127 -6.82 -16.66 -6.12
N ARG A 128 -7.63 -15.61 -6.30
CA ARG A 128 -7.33 -14.48 -7.19
C ARG A 128 -6.12 -13.69 -6.70
N GLU A 129 -6.11 -13.36 -5.40
CA GLU A 129 -5.03 -12.61 -4.77
C GLU A 129 -3.71 -13.38 -4.77
N ARG A 130 -3.73 -14.70 -4.50
CA ARG A 130 -2.54 -15.53 -4.59
C ARG A 130 -1.93 -15.50 -6.00
N LYS A 131 -2.76 -15.62 -7.03
CA LYS A 131 -2.32 -15.55 -8.43
C LYS A 131 -1.77 -14.17 -8.77
N ALA A 132 -2.39 -13.11 -8.25
CA ALA A 132 -1.93 -11.74 -8.41
C ALA A 132 -0.57 -11.52 -7.72
N ALA A 133 -0.40 -12.00 -6.49
CA ALA A 133 0.85 -11.95 -5.75
C ALA A 133 2.00 -12.63 -6.49
N ASP A 134 1.77 -13.84 -7.03
CA ASP A 134 2.76 -14.56 -7.85
C ASP A 134 3.23 -13.72 -9.04
N ARG A 135 2.31 -13.04 -9.74
CA ARG A 135 2.65 -12.19 -10.89
C ARG A 135 3.34 -10.90 -10.48
N ILE A 136 2.74 -10.15 -9.56
CA ILE A 136 3.16 -8.78 -9.23
C ILE A 136 4.52 -8.80 -8.54
N TYR A 137 4.68 -9.59 -7.49
CA TYR A 137 5.96 -9.68 -6.78
C TYR A 137 7.03 -10.43 -7.58
N GLY A 138 6.61 -11.33 -8.49
CA GLY A 138 7.51 -11.99 -9.44
C GLY A 138 8.13 -11.07 -10.50
N MET A 139 7.67 -9.81 -10.63
CA MET A 139 8.30 -8.81 -11.52
C MET A 139 9.63 -8.30 -10.97
N LEU A 140 9.82 -8.35 -9.66
CA LEU A 140 11.04 -7.89 -8.98
C LEU A 140 12.20 -8.88 -9.14
N PRO A 141 13.46 -8.45 -8.91
CA PRO A 141 14.54 -9.37 -8.61
C PRO A 141 14.15 -10.39 -7.54
N GLU A 142 14.56 -11.65 -7.72
CA GLU A 142 14.05 -12.78 -6.94
C GLU A 142 14.03 -12.54 -5.43
N GLU A 143 15.12 -12.04 -4.86
CA GLU A 143 15.22 -11.80 -3.42
C GLU A 143 14.31 -10.64 -2.93
N GLN A 144 14.07 -9.63 -3.78
CA GLN A 144 13.15 -8.55 -3.46
C GLN A 144 11.69 -9.01 -3.61
N GLY A 145 11.39 -9.75 -4.69
CA GLY A 145 10.08 -10.33 -4.91
C GLY A 145 9.67 -11.27 -3.78
N LYS A 146 10.61 -12.16 -3.37
CA LYS A 146 10.37 -13.05 -2.23
C LYS A 146 10.09 -12.27 -0.94
N LYS A 147 10.86 -11.21 -0.64
CA LYS A 147 10.65 -10.39 0.56
C LYS A 147 9.26 -9.73 0.56
N MET A 148 8.81 -9.18 -0.57
CA MET A 148 7.48 -8.56 -0.67
C MET A 148 6.37 -9.61 -0.55
N TYR A 149 6.57 -10.77 -1.15
CA TYR A 149 5.62 -11.87 -1.09
C TYR A 149 5.48 -12.42 0.35
N ASP A 150 6.61 -12.63 1.06
CA ASP A 150 6.61 -13.09 2.45
C ASP A 150 5.89 -12.06 3.36
N LEU A 151 6.09 -10.77 3.12
CA LEU A 151 5.45 -9.69 3.88
C LEU A 151 3.92 -9.65 3.64
N TRP A 152 3.50 -9.89 2.41
CA TRP A 152 2.07 -10.04 2.08
C TRP A 152 1.47 -11.28 2.75
N LEU A 153 2.18 -12.42 2.73
CA LEU A 153 1.72 -13.64 3.43
C LEU A 153 1.59 -13.43 4.94
N GLU A 154 2.49 -12.67 5.54
CA GLU A 154 2.43 -12.34 6.97
C GLU A 154 1.19 -11.51 7.29
N PHE A 155 0.86 -10.52 6.44
CA PHE A 155 -0.38 -9.75 6.58
C PHE A 155 -1.62 -10.64 6.50
N GLU A 156 -1.68 -11.54 5.52
CA GLU A 156 -2.80 -12.47 5.36
C GLU A 156 -2.94 -13.46 6.54
N ALA A 157 -1.84 -13.93 7.09
CA ALA A 157 -1.84 -14.88 8.20
C ALA A 157 -2.34 -14.27 9.52
N GLN A 158 -2.13 -12.97 9.76
CA GLN A 158 -2.54 -12.24 10.97
C GLN A 158 -2.03 -12.89 12.28
N GLU A 159 -0.85 -13.51 12.26
CA GLU A 159 -0.30 -14.22 13.41
C GLU A 159 0.67 -13.36 14.23
N THR A 160 1.50 -12.54 13.57
CA THR A 160 2.47 -11.67 14.24
C THR A 160 1.80 -10.44 14.87
N PRO A 161 2.40 -9.81 15.91
CA PRO A 161 1.91 -8.56 16.47
C PRO A 161 1.76 -7.45 15.41
N GLU A 162 2.73 -7.36 14.49
CA GLU A 162 2.73 -6.41 13.37
C GLU A 162 1.55 -6.65 12.43
N ALA A 163 1.29 -7.89 12.02
CA ALA A 163 0.19 -8.23 11.14
C ALA A 163 -1.18 -7.98 11.79
N LYS A 164 -1.32 -8.27 13.08
CA LYS A 164 -2.53 -7.97 13.86
C LYS A 164 -2.78 -6.48 13.94
N PHE A 165 -1.73 -5.69 14.23
CA PHE A 165 -1.86 -4.24 14.28
C PHE A 165 -2.12 -3.63 12.90
N ALA A 166 -1.47 -4.14 11.85
CA ALA A 166 -1.75 -3.75 10.46
C ALA A 166 -3.22 -4.01 10.10
N ARG A 167 -3.77 -5.18 10.43
CA ARG A 167 -5.20 -5.48 10.24
C ARG A 167 -6.10 -4.57 11.05
N THR A 168 -5.69 -4.16 12.24
CA THR A 168 -6.43 -3.17 13.02
C THR A 168 -6.51 -1.83 12.28
N MET A 169 -5.42 -1.37 11.67
CA MET A 169 -5.42 -0.13 10.87
C MET A 169 -6.32 -0.26 9.63
N ASP A 170 -6.23 -1.38 8.90
CA ASP A 170 -7.06 -1.67 7.73
C ASP A 170 -8.56 -1.69 8.05
N ASN A 171 -8.92 -2.16 9.23
CA ASN A 171 -10.31 -2.18 9.67
C ASN A 171 -10.80 -0.82 10.20
N ILE A 172 -9.97 -0.08 10.94
CA ILE A 172 -10.38 1.19 11.58
C ILE A 172 -10.43 2.35 10.57
N GLN A 173 -9.53 2.40 9.58
CA GLN A 173 -9.47 3.49 8.62
C GLN A 173 -10.81 3.69 7.87
N PRO A 174 -11.44 2.66 7.29
CA PRO A 174 -12.73 2.82 6.64
C PRO A 174 -13.87 3.20 7.61
N MET A 175 -13.83 2.71 8.86
CA MET A 175 -14.84 3.08 9.87
C MET A 175 -14.75 4.56 10.21
N MET A 176 -13.54 5.09 10.38
CA MET A 176 -13.30 6.51 10.63
C MET A 176 -13.82 7.39 9.49
N LEU A 177 -13.54 7.00 8.22
CA LEU A 177 -14.02 7.74 7.06
C LEU A 177 -15.56 7.65 6.90
N ASN A 178 -16.14 6.50 7.17
CA ASN A 178 -17.60 6.37 7.21
C ASN A 178 -18.21 7.27 8.26
N ALA A 179 -17.63 7.33 9.46
CA ALA A 179 -18.09 8.26 10.51
C ALA A 179 -17.95 9.73 10.06
N ALA A 180 -16.84 10.11 9.42
CA ALA A 180 -16.61 11.46 8.91
C ALA A 180 -17.56 11.89 7.77
N THR A 181 -18.27 10.94 7.15
CA THR A 181 -19.19 11.16 6.03
C THR A 181 -20.65 10.83 6.37
N ASP A 182 -21.03 10.96 7.64
CA ASP A 182 -22.38 10.67 8.15
C ASP A 182 -22.87 9.26 7.79
N GLY A 183 -21.97 8.28 7.79
CA GLY A 183 -22.27 6.88 7.47
C GLY A 183 -22.64 6.66 6.00
N LYS A 184 -22.24 7.53 5.09
CA LYS A 184 -22.72 7.55 3.71
C LYS A 184 -22.65 6.19 3.02
N ALA A 185 -21.51 5.51 3.05
CA ALA A 185 -21.39 4.18 2.44
C ALA A 185 -22.20 3.13 3.19
N TRP A 186 -22.33 3.21 4.50
CA TRP A 186 -23.17 2.29 5.28
C TRP A 186 -24.64 2.43 4.90
N VAL A 187 -25.12 3.67 4.73
CA VAL A 187 -26.51 3.93 4.28
C VAL A 187 -26.73 3.42 2.85
N GLU A 188 -25.81 3.75 1.91
CA GLU A 188 -25.88 3.32 0.50
C GLU A 188 -25.99 1.80 0.36
N HIS A 189 -25.20 1.07 1.16
CA HIS A 189 -25.16 -0.40 1.11
C HIS A 189 -26.06 -1.08 2.12
N SER A 190 -26.86 -0.32 2.87
CA SER A 190 -27.78 -0.86 3.90
C SER A 190 -27.09 -1.78 4.92
N VAL A 191 -25.88 -1.39 5.35
CA VAL A 191 -25.00 -2.20 6.19
C VAL A 191 -25.62 -2.45 7.56
N GLN A 192 -25.52 -3.70 8.03
CA GLN A 192 -26.01 -4.13 9.34
C GLN A 192 -24.87 -4.12 10.37
N LEU A 193 -25.21 -3.89 11.64
CA LEU A 193 -24.27 -3.95 12.75
C LEU A 193 -23.52 -5.30 12.80
N SER A 194 -24.25 -6.39 12.59
CA SER A 194 -23.66 -7.74 12.57
C SER A 194 -22.57 -7.92 11.51
N GLN A 195 -22.69 -7.28 10.35
CA GLN A 195 -21.68 -7.30 9.29
C GLN A 195 -20.44 -6.53 9.71
N ILE A 196 -20.61 -5.34 10.33
CA ILE A 196 -19.49 -4.55 10.86
C ILE A 196 -18.76 -5.35 11.94
N LEU A 197 -19.47 -5.88 12.93
CA LEU A 197 -18.88 -6.65 14.03
C LEU A 197 -18.20 -7.94 13.52
N GLY A 198 -18.80 -8.63 12.53
CA GLY A 198 -18.20 -9.83 11.92
C GLY A 198 -16.88 -9.53 11.21
N ARG A 199 -16.82 -8.45 10.37
CA ARG A 199 -15.56 -8.04 9.73
C ARG A 199 -14.48 -7.68 10.76
N ASN A 200 -14.88 -7.09 11.87
CA ASN A 200 -13.98 -6.57 12.89
C ASN A 200 -13.76 -7.53 14.06
N ALA A 201 -14.12 -8.79 13.94
CA ALA A 201 -14.04 -9.78 15.03
C ALA A 201 -12.63 -9.89 15.66
N HIS A 202 -11.58 -9.67 14.86
CA HIS A 202 -10.18 -9.76 15.27
C HIS A 202 -9.48 -8.39 15.45
N THR A 203 -10.18 -7.27 15.26
CA THR A 203 -9.57 -5.93 15.35
C THR A 203 -8.95 -5.65 16.72
N ALA A 204 -9.59 -6.12 17.79
CA ALA A 204 -9.07 -5.98 19.16
C ALA A 204 -7.75 -6.75 19.40
N GLU A 205 -7.41 -7.75 18.58
CA GLU A 205 -6.17 -8.52 18.74
C GLU A 205 -4.90 -7.68 18.48
N GLY A 206 -4.98 -6.68 17.61
CA GLY A 206 -3.87 -5.75 17.39
C GLY A 206 -3.90 -4.56 18.36
N SER A 207 -5.11 -4.06 18.70
CA SER A 207 -5.29 -2.98 19.68
C SER A 207 -6.68 -2.99 20.28
N GLU A 208 -6.79 -3.38 21.54
CA GLU A 208 -8.04 -3.29 22.31
C GLU A 208 -8.50 -1.82 22.46
N THR A 209 -7.55 -0.93 22.79
CA THR A 209 -7.81 0.51 22.98
C THR A 209 -8.40 1.16 21.73
N LEU A 210 -7.82 0.91 20.56
CA LEU A 210 -8.31 1.51 19.32
C LEU A 210 -9.64 0.91 18.89
N TRP A 211 -9.84 -0.38 19.14
CA TRP A 211 -11.14 -1.02 18.87
C TRP A 211 -12.26 -0.46 19.75
N GLU A 212 -12.02 -0.29 21.05
CA GLU A 212 -12.98 0.33 21.96
C GLU A 212 -13.32 1.75 21.52
N TYR A 213 -12.29 2.56 21.21
CA TYR A 213 -12.47 3.90 20.69
C TYR A 213 -13.31 3.94 19.41
N ALA A 214 -13.03 3.04 18.46
CA ALA A 214 -13.78 2.97 17.20
C ALA A 214 -15.25 2.57 17.42
N ARG A 215 -15.51 1.64 18.32
CA ARG A 215 -16.89 1.26 18.67
C ARG A 215 -17.68 2.42 19.25
N GLU A 216 -17.10 3.16 20.17
CA GLU A 216 -17.77 4.25 20.87
C GLU A 216 -17.95 5.49 19.99
N ASN A 217 -16.94 5.81 19.15
CA ASN A 217 -16.90 7.08 18.43
C ASN A 217 -17.24 6.99 16.94
N PHE A 218 -17.10 5.82 16.32
CA PHE A 218 -17.39 5.64 14.89
C PHE A 218 -18.62 4.77 14.64
N ILE A 219 -18.89 3.75 15.47
CA ILE A 219 -20.01 2.83 15.24
C ILE A 219 -21.25 3.28 16.00
N GLN A 220 -21.16 3.45 17.32
CA GLN A 220 -22.33 3.71 18.16
C GLN A 220 -23.13 4.96 17.76
N PRO A 221 -22.50 6.14 17.47
CA PRO A 221 -23.25 7.32 17.04
C PRO A 221 -24.05 7.10 15.75
N HIS A 222 -23.51 6.27 14.82
CA HIS A 222 -24.18 5.99 13.55
C HIS A 222 -25.23 4.89 13.66
N LEU A 223 -25.10 4.01 14.64
CA LEU A 223 -26.17 3.09 15.01
C LEU A 223 -27.37 3.87 15.61
N ASP A 224 -27.10 4.76 16.58
CA ASP A 224 -28.11 5.61 17.21
C ASP A 224 -28.81 6.54 16.21
N ALA A 225 -28.09 7.01 15.20
CA ALA A 225 -28.63 7.85 14.12
C ALA A 225 -29.38 7.04 13.03
N GLY A 226 -29.34 5.70 13.07
CA GLY A 226 -29.98 4.83 12.08
C GLY A 226 -29.25 4.73 10.74
N HIS A 227 -27.99 5.16 10.68
CA HIS A 227 -27.13 4.98 9.49
C HIS A 227 -26.63 3.53 9.35
N ILE A 228 -26.54 2.82 10.46
CA ILE A 228 -26.26 1.38 10.56
C ILE A 228 -27.56 0.69 10.99
N ARG A 229 -27.92 -0.40 10.33
CA ARG A 229 -29.10 -1.17 10.69
C ARG A 229 -28.80 -2.12 11.85
N GLU A 230 -29.67 -2.21 12.83
CA GLU A 230 -29.52 -3.14 13.98
C GLU A 230 -29.57 -4.63 13.56
N GLY A 231 -30.16 -4.95 12.41
CA GLY A 231 -30.47 -6.31 12.04
C GLY A 231 -31.73 -6.83 12.76
N ASN A 232 -32.58 -7.56 12.09
CA ASN A 232 -33.71 -8.21 12.72
C ASN A 232 -33.18 -9.34 13.62
N GLN A 233 -33.56 -9.40 14.88
CA GLN A 233 -33.26 -10.49 15.82
C GLN A 233 -33.93 -11.84 15.43
N ASN A 234 -34.49 -11.94 14.22
CA ASN A 234 -35.33 -13.05 13.77
C ASN A 234 -34.96 -13.63 12.41
N ASP A 235 -33.68 -13.57 11.96
CA ASP A 235 -33.23 -14.33 10.79
C ASP A 235 -32.07 -15.27 11.13
#